data_49c367d036805304a562197e1b978938
#
_entry.id   49c367d036805304a562197e1b978938
#
_cell.length_a   1.000
_cell.length_b   1.000
_cell.length_c   1.000
_cell.angle_alpha   90.00
_cell.angle_beta   90.00
_cell.angle_gamma   90.00
#
_symmetry.space_group_name_H-M   'P 1'
#
loop_
_entity.id
_entity.type
_entity.pdbx_description
1 polymer ?
#
loop_
_entity_poly.entity_id
_entity_poly.type
_entity_poly.pdbx_seq_one_letter_code
_entity_poly.pdbx_strand_id
1 'polypeptide(L)'
;MNEKLKQILIDYAKQCEPHEMCGFVVFDGQEKIFIACENMAEDKENHFEISADDFLKASEYDGIIALVHSHPDGKPFLSAMDRQTQLFSNLDFWLVCHDEVHEFPVIPPLIGRDFIHGKTDCYTLFRDFYRLAGIDFPDFERDDFWWEDGQNLYLDNMEKHGFERVFDEKGVQVGDVIL
;
A
#
# COMPACT_ATOMS: atom_id res chain seq x y z
N MET A 1 -5.67 0.64 10.52
CA MET A 1 -4.75 0.56 11.71
C MET A 1 -5.44 1.19 12.92
N ASN A 2 -5.20 0.71 14.17
CA ASN A 2 -5.73 1.37 15.36
C ASN A 2 -4.76 2.47 15.87
N GLU A 3 -5.29 3.45 16.62
CA GLU A 3 -4.52 4.61 17.09
C GLU A 3 -3.35 4.22 18.00
N LYS A 4 -3.50 3.19 18.82
CA LYS A 4 -2.42 2.70 19.71
C LYS A 4 -1.22 2.21 18.91
N LEU A 5 -1.46 1.40 17.87
CA LEU A 5 -0.39 0.89 16.99
C LEU A 5 0.27 2.03 16.21
N LYS A 6 -0.56 2.96 15.68
CA LYS A 6 -0.06 4.15 14.98
C LYS A 6 0.91 4.95 15.86
N GLN A 7 0.53 5.20 17.11
CA GLN A 7 1.39 5.96 18.05
C GLN A 7 2.69 5.22 18.37
N ILE A 8 2.64 3.88 18.54
CA ILE A 8 3.84 3.05 18.76
C ILE A 8 4.83 3.21 17.61
N LEU A 9 4.35 3.15 16.36
CA LEU A 9 5.19 3.29 15.17
C LEU A 9 5.84 4.68 15.10
N ILE A 10 5.07 5.74 15.35
CA ILE A 10 5.56 7.12 15.34
C ILE A 10 6.61 7.34 16.43
N ASP A 11 6.33 6.87 17.66
CA ASP A 11 7.25 7.04 18.78
C ASP A 11 8.56 6.28 18.56
N TYR A 12 8.49 5.09 17.96
CA TYR A 12 9.68 4.31 17.65
C TYR A 12 10.49 4.94 16.52
N ALA A 13 9.85 5.46 15.47
CA ALA A 13 10.53 6.20 14.40
C ALA A 13 11.33 7.37 14.97
N LYS A 14 10.74 8.19 15.86
CA LYS A 14 11.43 9.30 16.53
C LYS A 14 12.63 8.86 17.36
N GLN A 15 12.56 7.70 17.99
CA GLN A 15 13.69 7.15 18.76
C GLN A 15 14.85 6.71 17.87
N CYS A 16 14.57 6.32 16.64
CA CYS A 16 15.59 5.88 15.68
C CYS A 16 16.27 7.04 14.94
N GLU A 17 15.66 8.23 14.89
CA GLU A 17 16.22 9.38 14.18
C GLU A 17 17.69 9.67 14.57
N PRO A 18 18.56 10.00 13.62
CA PRO A 18 18.31 10.28 12.20
C PRO A 18 18.28 9.03 11.30
N HIS A 19 18.31 7.83 11.86
CA HIS A 19 18.30 6.59 11.10
C HIS A 19 16.87 6.18 10.74
N GLU A 20 16.71 5.52 9.61
CA GLU A 20 15.44 4.86 9.29
C GLU A 20 15.15 3.74 10.30
N MET A 21 13.99 3.80 10.92
CA MET A 21 13.49 2.65 11.68
C MET A 21 13.02 1.57 10.73
N CYS A 22 13.06 0.30 11.15
CA CYS A 22 12.46 -0.79 10.41
C CYS A 22 11.89 -1.87 11.33
N GLY A 23 10.99 -2.68 10.77
CA GLY A 23 10.36 -3.78 11.49
C GLY A 23 9.15 -4.34 10.76
N PHE A 24 8.36 -5.13 11.47
CA PHE A 24 7.18 -5.78 10.93
C PHE A 24 5.95 -5.50 11.79
N VAL A 25 4.82 -5.30 11.16
CA VAL A 25 3.52 -5.46 11.80
C VAL A 25 3.04 -6.87 11.52
N VAL A 26 2.75 -7.61 12.57
CA VAL A 26 2.29 -9.00 12.52
C VAL A 26 0.95 -9.14 13.22
N PHE A 27 0.25 -10.24 12.96
CA PHE A 27 -0.93 -10.65 13.70
C PHE A 27 -0.54 -11.74 14.69
N ASP A 28 -0.83 -11.53 15.98
CA ASP A 28 -0.45 -12.47 17.05
C ASP A 28 -1.56 -13.47 17.42
N GLY A 29 -2.62 -13.53 16.62
CA GLY A 29 -3.82 -14.33 16.89
C GLY A 29 -4.93 -13.54 17.60
N GLN A 30 -4.66 -12.30 18.05
CA GLN A 30 -5.62 -11.42 18.72
C GLN A 30 -5.62 -10.02 18.15
N GLU A 31 -4.46 -9.39 18.04
CA GLU A 31 -4.32 -8.04 17.53
C GLU A 31 -3.10 -7.87 16.61
N LYS A 32 -3.04 -6.74 15.91
CA LYS A 32 -1.85 -6.34 15.16
C LYS A 32 -0.85 -5.72 16.10
N ILE A 33 0.36 -6.27 16.15
CA ILE A 33 1.47 -5.78 16.97
C ILE A 33 2.67 -5.42 16.10
N PHE A 34 3.49 -4.49 16.58
CA PHE A 34 4.74 -4.10 15.92
C PHE A 34 5.92 -4.84 16.54
N ILE A 35 6.75 -5.42 15.68
CA ILE A 35 8.04 -6.04 16.03
C ILE A 35 9.13 -5.16 15.44
N ALA A 36 9.86 -4.48 16.31
CA ALA A 36 11.00 -3.68 15.92
C ALA A 36 12.17 -4.57 15.48
N CYS A 37 12.85 -4.20 14.39
CA CYS A 37 14.07 -4.83 13.92
C CYS A 37 15.23 -3.85 13.98
N GLU A 38 16.45 -4.36 14.13
CA GLU A 38 17.64 -3.55 13.97
C GLU A 38 17.87 -3.24 12.48
N ASN A 39 18.12 -1.97 12.18
CA ASN A 39 18.52 -1.57 10.83
C ASN A 39 19.98 -1.94 10.61
N MET A 40 20.26 -2.90 9.74
CA MET A 40 21.59 -3.43 9.42
C MET A 40 22.28 -2.72 8.25
N ALA A 41 21.61 -1.74 7.61
CA ALA A 41 22.18 -1.01 6.47
C ALA A 41 23.45 -0.25 6.85
N GLU A 42 24.39 -0.11 5.92
CA GLU A 42 25.58 0.73 6.10
C GLU A 42 25.21 2.21 6.19
N ASP A 43 24.31 2.67 5.33
CA ASP A 43 23.73 4.03 5.32
C ASP A 43 22.32 4.00 5.93
N LYS A 44 22.27 4.01 7.25
CA LYS A 44 21.02 3.90 8.02
C LYS A 44 20.12 5.15 7.92
N GLU A 45 20.63 6.27 7.46
CA GLU A 45 19.85 7.51 7.31
C GLU A 45 19.01 7.50 6.04
N ASN A 46 19.41 6.75 5.02
CA ASN A 46 18.75 6.73 3.71
C ASN A 46 18.24 5.34 3.30
N HIS A 47 18.57 4.31 4.08
CA HIS A 47 18.24 2.92 3.75
C HIS A 47 17.99 2.10 5.01
N PHE A 48 17.23 1.03 4.82
CA PHE A 48 17.09 0.00 5.85
C PHE A 48 17.41 -1.38 5.29
N GLU A 49 17.92 -2.24 6.15
CA GLU A 49 18.13 -3.65 5.90
C GLU A 49 17.73 -4.45 7.15
N ILE A 50 16.87 -5.44 6.98
CA ILE A 50 16.41 -6.33 8.05
C ILE A 50 17.12 -7.67 7.93
N SER A 51 17.59 -8.21 9.05
CA SER A 51 18.25 -9.51 9.06
C SER A 51 17.29 -10.65 8.72
N ALA A 52 17.82 -11.73 8.12
CA ALA A 52 17.04 -12.94 7.86
C ALA A 52 16.46 -13.56 9.15
N ASP A 53 17.20 -13.46 10.27
CA ASP A 53 16.75 -13.96 11.57
C ASP A 53 15.52 -13.20 12.09
N ASP A 54 15.47 -11.87 11.89
CA ASP A 54 14.32 -11.07 12.32
C ASP A 54 13.10 -11.29 11.42
N PHE A 55 13.33 -11.52 10.12
CA PHE A 55 12.26 -11.97 9.23
C PHE A 55 11.69 -13.33 9.64
N LEU A 56 12.56 -14.28 9.97
CA LEU A 56 12.12 -15.62 10.45
C LEU A 56 11.32 -15.51 11.74
N LYS A 57 11.76 -14.70 12.72
CA LYS A 57 11.00 -14.45 13.96
C LYS A 57 9.62 -13.84 13.66
N ALA A 58 9.54 -12.87 12.75
CA ALA A 58 8.26 -12.29 12.35
C ALA A 58 7.35 -13.33 11.66
N SER A 59 7.93 -14.29 10.95
CA SER A 59 7.19 -15.35 10.26
C SER A 59 6.63 -16.44 11.20
N GLU A 60 7.02 -16.46 12.48
CA GLU A 60 6.45 -17.36 13.49
C GLU A 60 5.06 -16.93 13.98
N TYR A 61 4.64 -15.71 13.68
CA TYR A 61 3.31 -15.19 14.00
C TYR A 61 2.25 -15.67 13.00
N ASP A 62 0.98 -15.45 13.31
CA ASP A 62 -0.16 -15.87 12.46
C ASP A 62 -0.24 -15.14 11.12
N GLY A 63 0.66 -14.21 10.86
CA GLY A 63 0.85 -13.55 9.58
C GLY A 63 1.59 -12.21 9.68
N ILE A 64 2.44 -11.94 8.71
CA ILE A 64 3.06 -10.62 8.52
C ILE A 64 2.04 -9.76 7.76
N ILE A 65 1.61 -8.67 8.37
CA ILE A 65 0.64 -7.72 7.80
C ILE A 65 1.35 -6.70 6.92
N ALA A 66 2.48 -6.16 7.41
CA ALA A 66 3.25 -5.17 6.67
C ALA A 66 4.71 -5.14 7.12
N LEU A 67 5.61 -4.77 6.20
CA LEU A 67 6.91 -4.27 6.55
C LEU A 67 6.80 -2.77 6.83
N VAL A 68 7.41 -2.31 7.91
CA VAL A 68 7.36 -0.90 8.34
C VAL A 68 8.75 -0.31 8.30
N HIS A 69 8.87 0.91 7.78
CA HIS A 69 10.09 1.72 7.87
C HIS A 69 9.76 3.20 8.01
N SER A 70 10.75 4.04 8.23
CA SER A 70 10.57 5.49 8.31
C SER A 70 11.46 6.24 7.33
N HIS A 71 11.00 7.44 6.92
CA HIS A 71 11.81 8.39 6.17
C HIS A 71 12.06 9.65 7.02
N PRO A 72 13.20 9.72 7.74
CA PRO A 72 13.57 10.90 8.53
C PRO A 72 13.78 12.16 7.67
N ASP A 73 14.08 12.00 6.37
CA ASP A 73 14.25 13.09 5.40
C ASP A 73 12.92 13.77 4.99
N GLY A 74 11.79 13.23 5.46
CA GLY A 74 10.49 13.82 5.27
C GLY A 74 9.83 13.57 3.90
N LYS A 75 10.14 12.47 3.23
CA LYS A 75 9.47 12.09 1.97
C LYS A 75 8.35 11.06 2.22
N PRO A 76 7.07 11.42 2.13
CA PRO A 76 5.95 10.56 2.47
C PRO A 76 5.55 9.61 1.32
N PHE A 77 6.52 9.05 0.61
CA PHE A 77 6.30 8.10 -0.48
C PHE A 77 7.47 7.12 -0.60
N LEU A 78 7.18 5.92 -1.06
CA LEU A 78 8.17 4.87 -1.24
C LEU A 78 9.23 5.26 -2.28
N SER A 79 10.50 5.06 -1.95
CA SER A 79 11.62 5.16 -2.88
C SER A 79 11.54 4.09 -3.97
N ALA A 80 12.41 4.17 -4.98
CA ALA A 80 12.50 3.13 -6.00
C ALA A 80 12.97 1.79 -5.41
N MET A 81 13.84 1.82 -4.40
CA MET A 81 14.33 0.64 -3.71
C MET A 81 13.21 0.01 -2.87
N ASP A 82 12.45 0.81 -2.13
CA ASP A 82 11.30 0.32 -1.33
C ASP A 82 10.28 -0.39 -2.21
N ARG A 83 9.96 0.19 -3.37
CA ARG A 83 9.03 -0.42 -4.34
C ARG A 83 9.54 -1.74 -4.89
N GLN A 84 10.84 -1.86 -5.15
CA GLN A 84 11.44 -3.13 -5.56
C GLN A 84 11.36 -4.16 -4.44
N THR A 85 11.73 -3.77 -3.22
CA THR A 85 11.67 -4.65 -2.04
C THR A 85 10.23 -5.07 -1.74
N GLN A 86 9.26 -4.16 -1.86
CA GLN A 86 7.85 -4.44 -1.73
C GLN A 86 7.37 -5.52 -2.73
N LEU A 87 7.73 -5.39 -4.00
CA LEU A 87 7.36 -6.37 -5.03
C LEU A 87 8.04 -7.72 -4.79
N PHE A 88 9.29 -7.73 -4.36
CA PHE A 88 10.02 -8.97 -4.07
C PHE A 88 9.49 -9.70 -2.84
N SER A 89 9.22 -8.97 -1.77
CA SER A 89 8.71 -9.55 -0.52
C SER A 89 7.23 -9.91 -0.59
N ASN A 90 6.50 -9.29 -1.52
CA ASN A 90 5.04 -9.36 -1.62
C ASN A 90 4.35 -8.99 -0.29
N LEU A 91 4.91 -8.01 0.44
CA LEU A 91 4.37 -7.48 1.68
C LEU A 91 3.88 -6.05 1.48
N ASP A 92 2.79 -5.70 2.13
CA ASP A 92 2.40 -4.30 2.25
C ASP A 92 3.51 -3.52 2.97
N PHE A 93 3.75 -2.27 2.57
CA PHE A 93 4.69 -1.38 3.22
C PHE A 93 3.95 -0.27 3.95
N TRP A 94 4.32 -0.05 5.20
CA TRP A 94 3.86 1.10 5.99
C TRP A 94 5.04 2.02 6.24
N LEU A 95 4.90 3.26 5.83
CA LEU A 95 5.93 4.29 5.93
C LEU A 95 5.56 5.29 7.01
N VAL A 96 6.44 5.47 8.00
CA VAL A 96 6.31 6.54 9.00
C VAL A 96 7.05 7.77 8.51
N CYS A 97 6.33 8.87 8.37
CA CYS A 97 6.89 10.15 7.92
C CYS A 97 6.04 11.31 8.45
N HIS A 98 6.64 12.39 8.95
CA HIS A 98 5.96 13.58 9.48
C HIS A 98 4.87 13.26 10.52
N ASP A 99 5.15 12.38 11.47
CA ASP A 99 4.19 11.95 12.49
C ASP A 99 2.91 11.29 11.92
N GLU A 100 2.99 10.79 10.71
CA GLU A 100 1.91 10.05 10.05
C GLU A 100 2.39 8.67 9.60
N VAL A 101 1.47 7.73 9.48
CA VAL A 101 1.71 6.41 8.90
C VAL A 101 0.97 6.31 7.58
N HIS A 102 1.73 6.13 6.51
CA HIS A 102 1.22 5.96 5.15
C HIS A 102 1.23 4.49 4.78
N GLU A 103 0.08 3.94 4.42
CA GLU A 103 -0.07 2.53 4.06
C GLU A 103 0.04 2.37 2.54
N PHE A 104 1.00 1.57 2.09
CA PHE A 104 1.23 1.24 0.69
C PHE A 104 0.99 -0.25 0.46
N PRO A 105 -0.21 -0.64 0.01
CA PRO A 105 -0.48 -2.03 -0.31
C PRO A 105 0.35 -2.49 -1.52
N VAL A 106 0.67 -3.77 -1.58
CA VAL A 106 1.29 -4.37 -2.77
C VAL A 106 0.34 -4.21 -3.95
N ILE A 107 0.86 -3.60 -5.01
CA ILE A 107 0.13 -3.47 -6.27
C ILE A 107 0.65 -4.53 -7.24
N PRO A 108 -0.17 -5.54 -7.58
CA PRO A 108 0.22 -6.54 -8.57
C PRO A 108 0.58 -5.90 -9.92
N PRO A 109 1.46 -6.51 -10.72
CA PRO A 109 1.77 -6.00 -12.05
C PRO A 109 0.49 -5.71 -12.84
N LEU A 110 0.41 -4.55 -13.49
CA LEU A 110 -0.79 -4.16 -14.25
C LEU A 110 -1.00 -5.06 -15.47
N ILE A 111 0.09 -5.59 -16.04
CA ILE A 111 0.08 -6.45 -17.24
C ILE A 111 0.38 -7.88 -16.81
N GLY A 112 -0.40 -8.83 -17.35
CA GLY A 112 -0.20 -10.26 -17.12
C GLY A 112 -0.79 -10.79 -15.81
N ARG A 113 -1.58 -9.98 -15.09
CA ARG A 113 -2.31 -10.46 -13.91
C ARG A 113 -3.51 -11.33 -14.31
N ASP A 114 -3.78 -12.37 -13.53
CA ASP A 114 -4.99 -13.16 -13.68
C ASP A 114 -6.22 -12.36 -13.25
N PHE A 115 -7.34 -12.57 -13.97
CA PHE A 115 -8.61 -11.97 -13.57
C PHE A 115 -9.22 -12.73 -12.40
N ILE A 116 -9.41 -12.04 -11.27
CA ILE A 116 -10.12 -12.55 -10.08
C ILE A 116 -11.10 -11.45 -9.67
N HIS A 117 -12.42 -11.76 -9.76
CA HIS A 117 -13.47 -10.81 -9.39
C HIS A 117 -13.27 -10.24 -7.98
N GLY A 118 -13.41 -8.93 -7.81
CA GLY A 118 -13.22 -8.22 -6.55
C GLY A 118 -11.76 -8.10 -6.07
N LYS A 119 -10.77 -8.72 -6.76
CA LYS A 119 -9.35 -8.68 -6.36
C LYS A 119 -8.43 -8.14 -7.45
N THR A 120 -8.47 -8.71 -8.65
CA THR A 120 -7.67 -8.32 -9.81
C THR A 120 -8.56 -8.17 -11.05
N ASP A 121 -9.71 -7.57 -10.89
CA ASP A 121 -10.71 -7.28 -11.92
C ASP A 121 -10.43 -5.94 -12.63
N CYS A 122 -11.35 -5.54 -13.51
CA CYS A 122 -11.22 -4.30 -14.28
C CYS A 122 -11.16 -3.05 -13.39
N TYR A 123 -11.97 -3.00 -12.31
CA TYR A 123 -11.94 -1.87 -11.40
C TYR A 123 -10.63 -1.79 -10.61
N THR A 124 -10.16 -2.91 -10.10
CA THR A 124 -8.88 -2.93 -9.37
C THR A 124 -7.70 -2.63 -10.28
N LEU A 125 -7.74 -3.01 -11.57
CA LEU A 125 -6.73 -2.60 -12.55
C LEU A 125 -6.70 -1.08 -12.70
N PHE A 126 -7.86 -0.45 -12.85
CA PHE A 126 -8.04 0.99 -12.90
C PHE A 126 -7.52 1.66 -11.62
N ARG A 127 -7.98 1.22 -10.45
CA ARG A 127 -7.55 1.73 -9.16
C ARG A 127 -6.03 1.65 -8.99
N ASP A 128 -5.45 0.51 -9.29
CA ASP A 128 -4.02 0.25 -9.13
C ASP A 128 -3.18 1.10 -10.09
N PHE A 129 -3.65 1.35 -11.30
CA PHE A 129 -3.00 2.28 -12.23
C PHE A 129 -2.90 3.70 -11.64
N TYR A 130 -3.99 4.21 -11.09
CA TYR A 130 -3.98 5.54 -10.47
C TYR A 130 -3.20 5.57 -9.15
N ARG A 131 -3.22 4.51 -8.36
CA ARG A 131 -2.38 4.39 -7.15
C ARG A 131 -0.90 4.49 -7.46
N LEU A 132 -0.44 3.89 -8.55
CA LEU A 132 0.95 4.04 -9.01
C LEU A 132 1.28 5.48 -9.41
N ALA A 133 0.29 6.28 -9.79
CA ALA A 133 0.43 7.70 -10.06
C ALA A 133 0.24 8.59 -8.81
N GLY A 134 0.07 7.98 -7.60
CA GLY A 134 -0.13 8.70 -6.34
C GLY A 134 -1.57 9.17 -6.10
N ILE A 135 -2.53 8.65 -6.87
CA ILE A 135 -3.96 8.96 -6.71
C ILE A 135 -4.65 7.73 -6.15
N ASP A 136 -5.18 7.83 -4.93
CA ASP A 136 -5.89 6.72 -4.30
C ASP A 136 -7.40 6.80 -4.57
N PHE A 137 -7.95 5.66 -5.02
CA PHE A 137 -9.37 5.45 -5.13
C PHE A 137 -9.81 4.39 -4.14
N PRO A 138 -10.88 4.63 -3.36
CA PRO A 138 -11.43 3.63 -2.46
C PRO A 138 -11.94 2.43 -3.26
N ASP A 139 -11.90 1.28 -2.62
CA ASP A 139 -12.58 0.09 -3.12
C ASP A 139 -14.07 0.12 -2.75
N PHE A 140 -14.87 -0.63 -3.47
CA PHE A 140 -16.28 -0.84 -3.17
C PHE A 140 -16.66 -2.29 -3.46
N GLU A 141 -17.62 -2.78 -2.71
CA GLU A 141 -18.15 -4.13 -2.92
C GLU A 141 -18.81 -4.26 -4.29
N ARG A 142 -18.49 -5.34 -4.95
CA ARG A 142 -19.01 -5.73 -6.25
C ARG A 142 -19.49 -7.17 -6.14
N ASP A 143 -20.79 -7.37 -6.07
CA ASP A 143 -21.39 -8.69 -6.13
C ASP A 143 -21.13 -9.36 -7.48
N ASP A 144 -21.14 -10.68 -7.50
CA ASP A 144 -21.09 -11.42 -8.76
C ASP A 144 -22.31 -11.05 -9.63
N PHE A 145 -22.05 -10.76 -10.91
CA PHE A 145 -23.10 -10.41 -11.90
C PHE A 145 -23.87 -9.11 -11.62
N TRP A 146 -23.32 -8.16 -10.81
CA TRP A 146 -23.94 -6.87 -10.51
C TRP A 146 -24.47 -6.12 -11.76
N TRP A 147 -23.84 -6.30 -12.93
CA TRP A 147 -24.27 -5.71 -14.20
C TRP A 147 -25.56 -6.31 -14.75
N GLU A 148 -25.95 -7.54 -14.37
CA GLU A 148 -27.20 -8.17 -14.75
C GLU A 148 -28.37 -7.63 -13.93
N ASP A 149 -28.12 -7.11 -12.72
CA ASP A 149 -29.11 -6.52 -11.82
C ASP A 149 -29.40 -5.04 -12.15
N GLY A 150 -28.86 -4.52 -13.25
CA GLY A 150 -29.07 -3.14 -13.71
C GLY A 150 -28.39 -2.07 -12.88
N GLN A 151 -27.40 -2.45 -12.07
CA GLN A 151 -26.56 -1.50 -11.35
C GLN A 151 -25.54 -0.84 -12.29
N ASN A 152 -25.19 0.42 -12.01
CA ASN A 152 -24.15 1.18 -12.74
C ASN A 152 -22.95 1.48 -11.84
N LEU A 153 -22.44 0.47 -11.12
CA LEU A 153 -21.45 0.65 -10.05
C LEU A 153 -20.24 1.48 -10.48
N TYR A 154 -19.74 1.30 -11.71
CA TYR A 154 -18.60 2.07 -12.19
C TYR A 154 -18.94 3.55 -12.37
N LEU A 155 -20.02 3.85 -13.07
CA LEU A 155 -20.44 5.23 -13.29
C LEU A 155 -20.78 5.95 -11.98
N ASP A 156 -21.56 5.29 -11.12
CA ASP A 156 -22.00 5.86 -9.84
C ASP A 156 -20.83 6.17 -8.89
N ASN A 157 -19.77 5.38 -8.93
CA ASN A 157 -18.60 5.60 -8.09
C ASN A 157 -17.60 6.57 -8.74
N MET A 158 -17.40 6.55 -10.05
CA MET A 158 -16.50 7.47 -10.73
C MET A 158 -16.93 8.93 -10.59
N GLU A 159 -18.21 9.24 -10.73
CA GLU A 159 -18.72 10.60 -10.52
C GLU A 159 -18.45 11.08 -9.07
N LYS A 160 -18.62 10.20 -8.07
CA LYS A 160 -18.29 10.54 -6.67
C LYS A 160 -16.81 10.86 -6.44
N HIS A 161 -15.94 10.32 -7.29
CA HIS A 161 -14.49 10.53 -7.24
C HIS A 161 -13.99 11.63 -8.19
N GLY A 162 -14.90 12.42 -8.75
CA GLY A 162 -14.57 13.60 -9.55
C GLY A 162 -14.25 13.30 -11.01
N PHE A 163 -14.60 12.11 -11.52
CA PHE A 163 -14.55 11.85 -12.95
C PHE A 163 -15.73 12.48 -13.66
N GLU A 164 -15.45 13.14 -14.78
CA GLU A 164 -16.47 13.70 -15.66
C GLU A 164 -16.60 12.82 -16.91
N ARG A 165 -17.83 12.60 -17.34
CA ARG A 165 -18.09 11.84 -18.56
C ARG A 165 -17.81 12.69 -19.80
N VAL A 166 -16.86 12.25 -20.61
CA VAL A 166 -16.53 12.88 -21.90
C VAL A 166 -17.28 12.18 -23.03
N PHE A 167 -18.03 12.92 -23.84
CA PHE A 167 -18.83 12.42 -24.96
C PHE A 167 -18.16 12.65 -26.32
N ASP A 168 -17.04 13.35 -26.35
CA ASP A 168 -16.31 13.69 -27.58
C ASP A 168 -15.01 12.86 -27.66
N GLU A 169 -14.95 11.95 -28.62
CA GLU A 169 -13.76 11.13 -28.88
C GLU A 169 -12.48 11.94 -29.13
N LYS A 170 -12.63 13.21 -29.58
CA LYS A 170 -11.48 14.11 -29.78
C LYS A 170 -10.92 14.71 -28.50
N GLY A 171 -11.65 14.61 -27.41
CA GLY A 171 -11.24 15.08 -26.09
C GLY A 171 -10.47 14.05 -25.26
N VAL A 172 -10.37 12.80 -25.70
CA VAL A 172 -9.70 11.71 -24.95
C VAL A 172 -8.21 11.99 -24.79
N GLN A 173 -7.74 11.95 -23.57
CA GLN A 173 -6.35 12.21 -23.19
C GLN A 173 -5.72 11.00 -22.46
N VAL A 174 -4.41 11.05 -22.30
CA VAL A 174 -3.71 10.05 -21.47
C VAL A 174 -4.18 10.20 -20.03
N GLY A 175 -4.67 9.10 -19.46
CA GLY A 175 -5.27 9.06 -18.14
C GLY A 175 -6.80 8.98 -18.14
N ASP A 176 -7.46 9.16 -19.28
CA ASP A 176 -8.90 8.91 -19.38
C ASP A 176 -9.23 7.42 -19.32
N VAL A 177 -10.40 7.12 -18.79
CA VAL A 177 -10.91 5.74 -18.66
C VAL A 177 -11.97 5.50 -19.70
N ILE A 178 -11.81 4.43 -20.47
CA ILE A 178 -12.80 3.97 -21.44
C ILE A 178 -13.60 2.83 -20.81
N LEU A 179 -14.91 3.01 -20.71
CA LEU A 179 -15.86 2.02 -20.18
C LEU A 179 -16.64 1.36 -21.31
#